data_d4e38cf54466a6f4f827cad1e9a4f318
#
_entry.id   d4e38cf54466a6f4f827cad1e9a4f318
#
_cell.length_a   1.000
_cell.length_b   1.000
_cell.length_c   1.000
_cell.angle_alpha   90.00
_cell.angle_beta   90.00
_cell.angle_gamma   90.00
#
_symmetry.space_group_name_H-M   'P 1'
#
loop_
_entity.id
_entity.type
_entity.pdbx_description
1 polymer ?
#
loop_
_entity_poly.entity_id
_entity_poly.type
_entity_poly.pdbx_seq_one_letter_code
_entity_poly.pdbx_strand_id
1 'polypeptide(L)'
;MNKIIEADFLPREPSAAFSWPGSIGRSGTRKTCILIVDDDRDTTHLVQVLLEKTGHYLVLEENEATRAHWSALNFRPDVILLDIMMPGKDGGEVAARIHADPKLKNTPIIFLTALATRAEAKSGLNIQGHSFLAKPVSIPELINAINEHLPVRAESRVSLQKEGVQSTSRAGLKNLSHAQ
;
A
#
# COMPACT_ATOMS: atom_id res chain seq x y z
N MET A 1 43.36 -14.44 31.87
CA MET A 1 41.92 -14.15 31.90
C MET A 1 41.67 -12.92 31.04
N ASN A 2 41.47 -13.10 29.74
CA ASN A 2 41.18 -12.01 28.80
C ASN A 2 39.66 -11.99 28.54
N LYS A 3 39.00 -10.95 29.06
CA LYS A 3 37.65 -10.57 28.63
C LYS A 3 37.74 -10.01 27.22
N ILE A 4 37.25 -10.75 26.26
CA ILE A 4 36.96 -10.22 24.94
C ILE A 4 35.65 -9.45 25.09
N ILE A 5 35.77 -8.12 24.91
CA ILE A 5 34.66 -7.20 24.88
C ILE A 5 33.98 -7.43 23.53
N GLU A 6 32.75 -7.94 23.52
CA GLU A 6 31.86 -7.85 22.36
C GLU A 6 31.56 -6.37 22.13
N ALA A 7 32.35 -5.78 21.26
CA ALA A 7 32.12 -4.43 20.80
C ALA A 7 31.08 -4.44 19.67
N ASP A 8 29.89 -4.00 20.03
CA ASP A 8 29.04 -3.13 19.22
C ASP A 8 28.96 -3.41 17.72
N PHE A 9 28.09 -4.32 17.33
CA PHE A 9 27.43 -4.23 16.04
C PHE A 9 26.16 -3.34 16.18
N LEU A 10 26.37 -2.08 16.53
CA LEU A 10 25.36 -1.06 16.30
C LEU A 10 25.35 -0.74 14.81
N PRO A 11 24.23 -0.91 14.10
CA PRO A 11 24.13 -0.42 12.72
C PRO A 11 24.36 1.10 12.76
N ARG A 12 25.36 1.55 12.00
CA ARG A 12 25.63 2.98 11.82
C ARG A 12 24.34 3.67 11.41
N GLU A 13 23.91 4.60 12.24
CA GLU A 13 22.89 5.59 11.87
C GLU A 13 23.32 6.22 10.55
N PRO A 14 22.50 6.17 9.50
CA PRO A 14 22.79 6.94 8.29
C PRO A 14 22.64 8.43 8.66
N SER A 15 23.76 9.10 8.74
CA SER A 15 23.87 10.54 8.80
C SER A 15 23.10 11.17 7.63
N ALA A 16 22.24 12.11 7.92
CA ALA A 16 21.41 12.92 7.05
C ALA A 16 20.10 12.26 6.60
N ALA A 17 19.00 12.96 6.89
CA ALA A 17 17.69 12.69 6.37
C ALA A 17 17.75 12.49 4.84
N PHE A 18 17.71 11.22 4.41
CA PHE A 18 17.59 10.89 3.00
C PHE A 18 16.16 11.25 2.58
N SER A 19 16.01 12.42 2.00
CA SER A 19 14.77 12.84 1.39
C SER A 19 14.67 12.18 0.01
N TRP A 20 13.79 11.22 -0.15
CA TRP A 20 13.51 10.59 -1.44
C TRP A 20 12.97 11.63 -2.44
N PRO A 21 13.67 11.90 -3.55
CA PRO A 21 13.23 12.92 -4.51
C PRO A 21 12.21 12.38 -5.51
N GLY A 22 11.15 11.68 -5.09
CA GLY A 22 10.29 10.98 -6.04
C GLY A 22 8.79 10.97 -5.76
N SER A 23 8.34 11.63 -4.70
CA SER A 23 6.93 11.51 -4.28
C SER A 23 5.92 12.39 -5.03
N ILE A 24 6.34 13.14 -6.05
CA ILE A 24 5.40 13.98 -6.83
C ILE A 24 5.33 13.44 -8.25
N GLY A 25 4.17 12.91 -8.63
CA GLY A 25 3.88 12.51 -10.01
C GLY A 25 3.79 13.73 -10.96
N ARG A 26 3.82 13.48 -12.27
CA ARG A 26 3.71 14.51 -13.34
C ARG A 26 2.44 15.37 -13.25
N SER A 27 1.46 14.98 -12.43
CA SER A 27 0.17 15.66 -12.23
C SER A 27 0.08 16.42 -10.88
N GLY A 28 1.18 16.64 -10.16
CA GLY A 28 1.13 17.33 -8.86
C GLY A 28 0.52 16.48 -7.72
N THR A 29 0.09 15.27 -7.97
CA THR A 29 -0.46 14.37 -6.95
C THR A 29 0.64 13.55 -6.30
N ARG A 30 0.66 13.49 -4.97
CA ARG A 30 1.59 12.63 -4.23
C ARG A 30 1.33 11.17 -4.58
N LYS A 31 2.38 10.45 -4.98
CA LYS A 31 2.31 8.99 -5.17
C LYS A 31 2.07 8.29 -3.82
N THR A 32 1.34 7.19 -3.87
CA THR A 32 1.19 6.28 -2.74
C THR A 32 2.47 5.47 -2.56
N CYS A 33 3.05 5.50 -1.37
CA CYS A 33 4.28 4.80 -1.03
C CYS A 33 3.96 3.38 -0.54
N ILE A 34 4.48 2.36 -1.22
CA ILE A 34 4.28 0.95 -0.91
C ILE A 34 5.62 0.32 -0.53
N LEU A 35 5.69 -0.33 0.62
CA LEU A 35 6.81 -1.22 0.95
C LEU A 35 6.36 -2.65 0.66
N ILE A 36 7.11 -3.38 -0.17
CA ILE A 36 6.91 -4.81 -0.35
C ILE A 36 8.04 -5.58 0.32
N VAL A 37 7.69 -6.55 1.15
CA VAL A 37 8.61 -7.41 1.90
C VAL A 37 8.35 -8.86 1.51
N ASP A 38 9.29 -9.47 0.81
CA ASP A 38 9.20 -10.84 0.31
C ASP A 38 10.60 -11.31 -0.03
N ASP A 39 11.01 -12.51 0.35
CA ASP A 39 12.34 -13.05 0.06
C ASP A 39 12.52 -13.41 -1.42
N ASP A 40 11.43 -13.58 -2.16
CA ASP A 40 11.45 -13.77 -3.62
C ASP A 40 11.63 -12.44 -4.35
N ARG A 41 12.87 -12.19 -4.79
CA ARG A 41 13.25 -10.98 -5.52
C ARG A 41 12.51 -10.80 -6.85
N ASP A 42 12.20 -11.89 -7.52
CA ASP A 42 11.50 -11.82 -8.81
C ASP A 42 10.05 -11.36 -8.59
N THR A 43 9.43 -11.84 -7.52
CA THR A 43 8.09 -11.38 -7.10
C THR A 43 8.10 -9.91 -6.70
N THR A 44 9.03 -9.45 -5.86
CA THR A 44 9.08 -8.04 -5.43
C THR A 44 9.31 -7.12 -6.62
N HIS A 45 10.26 -7.46 -7.49
CA HIS A 45 10.58 -6.67 -8.67
C HIS A 45 9.42 -6.60 -9.65
N LEU A 46 8.75 -7.72 -9.92
CA LEU A 46 7.58 -7.74 -10.79
C LEU A 46 6.45 -6.83 -10.26
N VAL A 47 6.15 -6.93 -8.97
CA VAL A 47 5.12 -6.10 -8.33
C VAL A 47 5.50 -4.62 -8.38
N GLN A 48 6.77 -4.27 -8.09
CA GLN A 48 7.27 -2.91 -8.20
C GLN A 48 7.06 -2.36 -9.60
N VAL A 49 7.58 -3.04 -10.63
CA VAL A 49 7.50 -2.58 -12.03
C VAL A 49 6.04 -2.37 -12.45
N LEU A 50 5.16 -3.31 -12.12
CA LEU A 50 3.75 -3.24 -12.52
C LEU A 50 2.98 -2.14 -11.80
N LEU A 51 3.19 -1.94 -10.50
CA LEU A 51 2.56 -0.87 -9.74
C LEU A 51 3.07 0.51 -10.17
N GLU A 52 4.39 0.68 -10.31
CA GLU A 52 4.98 1.96 -10.69
C GLU A 52 4.63 2.38 -12.12
N LYS A 53 4.42 1.41 -13.03
CA LYS A 53 3.96 1.65 -14.40
C LYS A 53 2.59 2.34 -14.45
N THR A 54 1.76 2.19 -13.43
CA THR A 54 0.48 2.92 -13.34
C THR A 54 0.66 4.43 -13.12
N GLY A 55 1.82 4.87 -12.65
CA GLY A 55 2.12 6.27 -12.34
C GLY A 55 1.65 6.74 -10.95
N HIS A 56 0.89 5.92 -10.22
CA HIS A 56 0.24 6.28 -8.96
C HIS A 56 1.03 5.84 -7.72
N TYR A 57 1.94 4.89 -7.87
CA TYR A 57 2.67 4.27 -6.76
C TYR A 57 4.16 4.56 -6.82
N LEU A 58 4.80 4.52 -5.67
CA LEU A 58 6.24 4.45 -5.46
C LEU A 58 6.49 3.24 -4.57
N VAL A 59 7.28 2.29 -5.06
CA VAL A 59 7.47 1.00 -4.39
C VAL A 59 8.91 0.84 -3.94
N LEU A 60 9.09 0.48 -2.67
CA LEU A 60 10.37 0.03 -2.13
C LEU A 60 10.33 -1.48 -1.94
N GLU A 61 11.32 -2.18 -2.51
CA GLU A 61 11.53 -3.60 -2.31
C GLU A 61 12.42 -3.85 -1.09
N GLU A 62 12.04 -4.80 -0.24
CA GLU A 62 12.86 -5.32 0.86
C GLU A 62 12.79 -6.84 0.83
N ASN A 63 13.93 -7.48 0.64
CA ASN A 63 14.02 -8.94 0.51
C ASN A 63 14.58 -9.63 1.76
N GLU A 64 14.83 -8.86 2.80
CA GLU A 64 15.30 -9.37 4.09
C GLU A 64 14.30 -9.03 5.19
N ALA A 65 13.60 -10.04 5.72
CA ALA A 65 12.62 -9.88 6.79
C ALA A 65 13.16 -9.13 8.03
N THR A 66 14.45 -9.32 8.34
CA THR A 66 15.13 -8.66 9.47
C THR A 66 15.24 -7.15 9.29
N ARG A 67 15.26 -6.67 8.06
CA ARG A 67 15.39 -5.25 7.69
C ARG A 67 14.04 -4.55 7.49
N ALA A 68 12.95 -5.31 7.37
CA ALA A 68 11.62 -4.78 7.05
C ALA A 68 11.19 -3.62 7.96
N HIS A 69 11.38 -3.74 9.27
CA HIS A 69 11.05 -2.67 10.23
C HIS A 69 11.88 -1.40 9.98
N TRP A 70 13.20 -1.54 9.75
CA TRP A 70 14.06 -0.40 9.45
C TRP A 70 13.70 0.27 8.13
N SER A 71 13.43 -0.52 7.09
CA SER A 71 12.98 -0.04 5.78
C SER A 71 11.65 0.72 5.89
N ALA A 72 10.69 0.20 6.68
CA ALA A 72 9.42 0.87 6.94
C ALA A 72 9.60 2.22 7.67
N LEU A 73 10.48 2.29 8.68
CA LEU A 73 10.75 3.52 9.43
C LEU A 73 11.31 4.64 8.54
N ASN A 74 12.22 4.29 7.62
CA ASN A 74 12.89 5.26 6.77
C ASN A 74 12.03 5.66 5.57
N PHE A 75 11.39 4.70 4.93
CA PHE A 75 10.57 4.91 3.75
C PHE A 75 9.19 5.52 4.07
N ARG A 76 8.64 5.22 5.26
CA ARG A 76 7.31 5.68 5.72
C ARG A 76 6.21 5.32 4.72
N PRO A 77 5.98 4.04 4.47
CA PRO A 77 4.99 3.60 3.49
C PRO A 77 3.57 3.96 3.93
N ASP A 78 2.71 4.18 2.94
CA ASP A 78 1.27 4.32 3.15
C ASP A 78 0.60 2.93 3.35
N VAL A 79 1.18 1.87 2.76
CA VAL A 79 0.77 0.47 2.89
C VAL A 79 2.00 -0.44 2.84
N ILE A 80 1.98 -1.54 3.58
CA ILE A 80 3.00 -2.58 3.53
C ILE A 80 2.38 -3.86 2.96
N LEU A 81 3.01 -4.42 1.93
CA LEU A 81 2.74 -5.75 1.40
C LEU A 81 3.76 -6.70 2.01
N LEU A 82 3.33 -7.75 2.70
CA LEU A 82 4.22 -8.59 3.49
C LEU A 82 3.95 -10.06 3.23
N ASP A 83 4.96 -10.78 2.76
CA ASP A 83 4.87 -12.23 2.71
C ASP A 83 4.85 -12.83 4.12
N ILE A 84 4.04 -13.88 4.31
CA ILE A 84 3.98 -14.62 5.58
C ILE A 84 5.14 -15.60 5.68
N MET A 85 5.51 -16.24 4.58
CA MET A 85 6.42 -17.37 4.55
C MET A 85 7.81 -16.95 4.05
N MET A 86 8.64 -16.42 4.93
CA MET A 86 10.02 -16.06 4.60
C MET A 86 11.02 -16.94 5.36
N PRO A 87 12.17 -17.32 4.76
CA PRO A 87 13.19 -18.09 5.43
C PRO A 87 13.66 -17.43 6.73
N GLY A 88 13.60 -18.19 7.84
CA GLY A 88 14.10 -17.73 9.15
C GLY A 88 13.26 -16.70 9.87
N LYS A 89 12.16 -16.20 9.29
CA LYS A 89 11.23 -15.27 9.93
C LYS A 89 9.80 -15.48 9.44
N ASP A 90 8.88 -15.49 10.40
CA ASP A 90 7.45 -15.44 10.14
C ASP A 90 7.02 -13.99 9.86
N GLY A 91 6.26 -13.79 8.79
CA GLY A 91 5.69 -12.47 8.47
C GLY A 91 4.83 -11.91 9.58
N GLY A 92 4.17 -12.75 10.38
CA GLY A 92 3.43 -12.33 11.58
C GLY A 92 4.33 -11.68 12.64
N GLU A 93 5.53 -12.21 12.87
CA GLU A 93 6.50 -11.59 13.77
C GLU A 93 6.99 -10.24 13.25
N VAL A 94 7.20 -10.13 11.93
CA VAL A 94 7.60 -8.88 11.27
C VAL A 94 6.48 -7.84 11.43
N ALA A 95 5.23 -8.22 11.17
CA ALA A 95 4.06 -7.35 11.34
C ALA A 95 3.92 -6.87 12.79
N ALA A 96 4.04 -7.78 13.76
CA ALA A 96 3.97 -7.45 15.18
C ALA A 96 5.05 -6.43 15.58
N ARG A 97 6.28 -6.61 15.08
CA ARG A 97 7.39 -5.66 15.33
C ARG A 97 7.14 -4.29 14.71
N ILE A 98 6.60 -4.24 13.50
CA ILE A 98 6.24 -2.99 12.82
C ILE A 98 5.15 -2.26 13.62
N HIS A 99 4.09 -2.94 14.04
CA HIS A 99 2.99 -2.34 14.79
C HIS A 99 3.34 -1.95 16.22
N ALA A 100 4.36 -2.57 16.82
CA ALA A 100 4.88 -2.15 18.12
C ALA A 100 5.56 -0.77 18.07
N ASP A 101 5.97 -0.29 16.87
CA ASP A 101 6.58 1.02 16.71
C ASP A 101 5.50 2.12 16.64
N PRO A 102 5.55 3.14 17.54
CA PRO A 102 4.57 4.22 17.56
C PRO A 102 4.44 5.00 16.23
N LYS A 103 5.50 5.02 15.40
CA LYS A 103 5.50 5.72 14.10
C LYS A 103 4.84 4.91 12.99
N LEU A 104 4.76 3.58 13.16
CA LEU A 104 4.28 2.64 12.15
C LEU A 104 2.99 1.92 12.57
N LYS A 105 2.55 2.05 13.83
CA LYS A 105 1.42 1.30 14.40
C LYS A 105 0.10 1.41 13.61
N ASN A 106 -0.07 2.47 12.85
CA ASN A 106 -1.27 2.71 12.04
C ASN A 106 -1.04 2.45 10.54
N THR A 107 0.16 2.02 10.15
CA THR A 107 0.44 1.68 8.75
C THR A 107 -0.24 0.35 8.44
N PRO A 108 -1.18 0.31 7.49
CA PRO A 108 -1.86 -0.93 7.13
C PRO A 108 -0.89 -1.94 6.53
N ILE A 109 -1.07 -3.20 6.92
CA ILE A 109 -0.31 -4.34 6.40
C ILE A 109 -1.30 -5.26 5.66
N ILE A 110 -0.96 -5.63 4.44
CA ILE A 110 -1.65 -6.62 3.63
C ILE A 110 -0.73 -7.82 3.48
N PHE A 111 -1.14 -8.97 3.99
CA PHE A 111 -0.35 -10.18 3.82
C PHE A 111 -0.49 -10.76 2.41
N LEU A 112 0.63 -11.16 1.83
CA LEU A 112 0.69 -11.96 0.60
C LEU A 112 1.06 -13.37 1.00
N THR A 113 0.25 -14.38 0.70
CA THR A 113 0.53 -15.73 1.18
C THR A 113 0.17 -16.82 0.18
N ALA A 114 1.00 -17.86 0.12
CA ALA A 114 0.71 -19.10 -0.60
C ALA A 114 -0.15 -20.07 0.24
N LEU A 115 -0.31 -19.82 1.55
CA LEU A 115 -1.01 -20.72 2.47
C LEU A 115 -2.53 -20.61 2.41
N ALA A 116 -3.07 -19.50 1.92
CA ALA A 116 -4.50 -19.30 1.82
C ALA A 116 -5.02 -19.58 0.42
N THR A 117 -6.20 -20.18 0.33
CA THR A 117 -6.90 -20.29 -0.94
C THR A 117 -7.52 -18.95 -1.33
N ARG A 118 -7.77 -18.75 -2.64
CA ARG A 118 -8.51 -17.57 -3.12
C ARG A 118 -9.92 -17.47 -2.53
N ALA A 119 -10.53 -18.57 -2.15
CA ALA A 119 -11.86 -18.59 -1.52
C ALA A 119 -11.77 -18.02 -0.10
N GLU A 120 -10.76 -18.40 0.67
CA GLU A 120 -10.51 -17.88 2.02
C GLU A 120 -10.17 -16.39 1.99
N ALA A 121 -9.34 -15.95 1.05
CA ALA A 121 -9.02 -14.54 0.86
C ALA A 121 -10.29 -13.70 0.56
N LYS A 122 -11.19 -14.21 -0.28
CA LYS A 122 -12.46 -13.54 -0.62
C LYS A 122 -13.51 -13.57 0.49
N SER A 123 -13.39 -14.46 1.46
CA SER A 123 -14.34 -14.54 2.59
C SER A 123 -14.18 -13.41 3.61
N GLY A 124 -13.21 -12.51 3.42
CA GLY A 124 -12.92 -11.42 4.37
C GLY A 124 -12.27 -11.90 5.67
N LEU A 125 -11.71 -13.12 5.67
CA LEU A 125 -10.92 -13.60 6.78
C LEU A 125 -9.70 -12.69 6.99
N ASN A 126 -9.44 -12.36 8.24
CA ASN A 126 -8.28 -11.59 8.66
C ASN A 126 -7.32 -12.50 9.41
N ILE A 127 -6.04 -12.42 9.08
CA ILE A 127 -4.98 -13.08 9.86
C ILE A 127 -4.48 -12.05 10.85
N GLN A 128 -4.67 -12.29 12.15
CA GLN A 128 -4.27 -11.38 13.23
C GLN A 128 -4.81 -9.94 13.07
N GLY A 129 -6.00 -9.78 12.45
CA GLY A 129 -6.59 -8.46 12.20
C GLY A 129 -6.12 -7.78 10.91
N HIS A 130 -5.30 -8.44 10.10
CA HIS A 130 -4.83 -7.93 8.81
C HIS A 130 -5.53 -8.60 7.63
N SER A 131 -5.73 -7.85 6.57
CA SER A 131 -6.18 -8.39 5.28
C SER A 131 -5.08 -9.22 4.63
N PHE A 132 -5.47 -10.22 3.85
CA PHE A 132 -4.52 -11.03 3.10
C PHE A 132 -4.98 -11.28 1.66
N LEU A 133 -4.01 -11.54 0.78
CA LEU A 133 -4.19 -11.95 -0.59
C LEU A 133 -3.46 -13.27 -0.84
N ALA A 134 -4.14 -14.18 -1.53
CA ALA A 134 -3.53 -15.46 -1.90
C ALA A 134 -2.61 -15.30 -3.11
N LYS A 135 -1.38 -15.78 -3.04
CA LYS A 135 -0.46 -15.89 -4.18
C LYS A 135 -0.92 -17.02 -5.13
N PRO A 136 -0.81 -16.85 -6.45
CA PRO A 136 -0.34 -15.68 -7.18
C PRO A 136 -1.37 -14.55 -7.21
N VAL A 137 -0.92 -13.32 -6.89
CA VAL A 137 -1.78 -12.13 -6.83
C VAL A 137 -1.81 -11.46 -8.20
N SER A 138 -3.01 -11.13 -8.67
CA SER A 138 -3.14 -10.30 -9.86
C SER A 138 -3.00 -8.81 -9.49
N ILE A 139 -2.46 -8.00 -10.41
CA ILE A 139 -2.30 -6.57 -10.16
C ILE A 139 -3.63 -5.85 -9.88
N PRO A 140 -4.76 -6.15 -10.56
CA PRO A 140 -6.04 -5.56 -10.21
C PRO A 140 -6.50 -5.90 -8.78
N GLU A 141 -6.34 -7.16 -8.32
CA GLU A 141 -6.65 -7.56 -6.94
C GLU A 141 -5.79 -6.81 -5.93
N LEU A 142 -4.49 -6.67 -6.22
CA LEU A 142 -3.55 -5.95 -5.38
C LEU A 142 -3.90 -4.46 -5.27
N ILE A 143 -4.19 -3.81 -6.40
CA ILE A 143 -4.60 -2.39 -6.42
C ILE A 143 -5.90 -2.17 -5.64
N ASN A 144 -6.88 -3.06 -5.78
CA ASN A 144 -8.14 -2.97 -5.03
C ASN A 144 -7.88 -3.08 -3.53
N ALA A 145 -7.11 -4.08 -3.10
CA ALA A 145 -6.76 -4.23 -1.69
C ALA A 145 -5.98 -3.04 -1.13
N ILE A 146 -5.03 -2.48 -1.88
CA ILE A 146 -4.32 -1.26 -1.49
C ILE A 146 -5.31 -0.11 -1.30
N ASN A 147 -6.21 0.11 -2.25
CA ASN A 147 -7.18 1.22 -2.20
C ASN A 147 -8.17 1.10 -1.04
N GLU A 148 -8.56 -0.10 -0.64
CA GLU A 148 -9.43 -0.35 0.52
C GLU A 148 -8.78 0.07 1.84
N HIS A 149 -7.45 0.05 1.92
CA HIS A 149 -6.70 0.41 3.13
C HIS A 149 -6.20 1.85 3.15
N LEU A 150 -6.32 2.56 2.04
CA LEU A 150 -5.94 3.96 1.98
C LEU A 150 -7.10 4.86 2.43
N PRO A 151 -6.80 5.97 3.14
CA PRO A 151 -7.84 6.96 3.44
C PRO A 151 -8.44 7.48 2.12
N VAL A 152 -9.77 7.57 2.06
CA VAL A 152 -10.49 8.09 0.89
C VAL A 152 -9.96 9.48 0.57
N ARG A 153 -9.23 9.61 -0.53
CA ARG A 153 -8.74 10.91 -0.98
C ARG A 153 -9.93 11.79 -1.36
N ALA A 154 -9.97 13.00 -0.84
CA ALA A 154 -11.05 13.98 -1.06
C ALA A 154 -11.27 14.35 -2.55
N GLU A 155 -10.34 14.00 -3.44
CA GLU A 155 -10.41 14.31 -4.87
C GLU A 155 -11.45 13.49 -5.64
N SER A 156 -11.83 12.31 -5.15
CA SER A 156 -12.86 11.47 -5.79
C SER A 156 -14.29 12.01 -5.60
N ARG A 157 -14.51 12.99 -4.73
CA ARG A 157 -15.85 13.58 -4.49
C ARG A 157 -16.23 14.67 -5.47
N VAL A 158 -15.28 15.25 -6.20
CA VAL A 158 -15.55 16.36 -7.11
C VAL A 158 -16.07 15.88 -8.47
N SER A 159 -15.76 14.66 -8.88
CA SER A 159 -16.18 14.15 -10.19
C SER A 159 -17.64 13.69 -10.24
N LEU A 160 -18.23 13.29 -9.12
CA LEU A 160 -19.63 12.82 -9.07
C LEU A 160 -20.67 13.93 -8.96
N GLN A 161 -20.26 15.18 -8.66
CA GLN A 161 -21.20 16.30 -8.57
C GLN A 161 -21.34 17.10 -9.88
N LYS A 162 -20.51 16.87 -10.89
CA LYS A 162 -20.60 17.60 -12.16
C LYS A 162 -21.53 16.99 -13.21
N GLU A 163 -22.00 15.75 -13.04
CA GLU A 163 -22.93 15.11 -13.98
C GLU A 163 -24.42 15.24 -13.58
N GLY A 164 -24.72 15.84 -12.43
CA GLY A 164 -26.09 15.94 -11.88
C GLY A 164 -26.86 17.22 -12.22
N VAL A 165 -26.31 18.21 -12.92
CA VAL A 165 -26.93 19.55 -13.04
C VAL A 165 -27.26 19.95 -14.48
N GLN A 166 -27.31 19.06 -15.45
CA GLN A 166 -27.65 19.43 -16.83
C GLN A 166 -28.89 18.71 -17.42
N SER A 167 -29.89 18.36 -16.64
CA SER A 167 -31.11 17.79 -17.25
C SER A 167 -32.44 18.31 -16.74
N THR A 168 -32.53 19.56 -16.22
CA THR A 168 -33.84 20.17 -15.92
C THR A 168 -33.89 21.64 -16.39
N SER A 169 -33.83 21.82 -17.72
CA SER A 169 -34.24 23.14 -18.30
C SER A 169 -34.48 23.02 -19.80
N ARG A 170 -35.48 22.21 -20.19
CA ARG A 170 -36.06 22.34 -21.53
C ARG A 170 -37.38 21.58 -21.67
N ALA A 171 -38.40 21.96 -20.89
CA ALA A 171 -39.78 21.61 -21.22
C ALA A 171 -40.72 22.62 -20.58
N GLY A 172 -41.17 23.60 -21.34
CA GLY A 172 -42.20 24.48 -20.87
C GLY A 172 -42.25 25.82 -21.61
N LEU A 173 -42.53 25.79 -22.92
CA LEU A 173 -43.14 26.97 -23.61
C LEU A 173 -43.51 26.57 -25.04
N LYS A 174 -44.66 25.94 -25.18
CA LYS A 174 -45.49 25.99 -26.42
C LYS A 174 -46.90 25.53 -26.01
N ASN A 175 -47.77 26.46 -25.96
CA ASN A 175 -49.16 26.42 -26.46
C ASN A 175 -50.03 27.40 -25.67
N LEU A 176 -50.23 28.57 -26.26
CA LEU A 176 -51.44 29.40 -26.06
C LEU A 176 -51.51 30.37 -27.24
N SER A 177 -52.14 29.94 -28.28
CA SER A 177 -52.85 30.84 -29.22
C SER A 177 -53.75 29.98 -30.09
N HIS A 178 -55.01 30.12 -29.92
CA HIS A 178 -56.13 30.03 -30.86
C HIS A 178 -57.40 29.58 -30.14
N ALA A 179 -58.23 30.56 -29.88
CA ALA A 179 -59.66 30.54 -30.14
C ALA A 179 -60.18 31.88 -29.65
N GLN A 180 -60.42 32.67 -30.59
CA GLN A 180 -61.53 33.48 -30.92
C GLN A 180 -62.37 34.03 -29.78
#